data_a2d348380c3ea43d432e2239368d0da3
#
_entry.id   a2d348380c3ea43d432e2239368d0da3
#
_cell.length_a   1.000
_cell.length_b   1.000
_cell.length_c   1.000
_cell.angle_alpha   90.00
_cell.angle_beta   90.00
_cell.angle_gamma   90.00
#
_symmetry.space_group_name_H-M   'P 1'
#
loop_
_entity.id
_entity.type
_entity.pdbx_description
1 polymer ?
#
loop_
_entity_poly.entity_id
_entity_poly.type
_entity_poly.pdbx_seq_one_letter_code
_entity_poly.pdbx_strand_id
1 'polypeptide(L)'
;MITSMSKTMGLTRRKFLASTAALIASSRVSLVQGSSPYDGPYLMTIHAAGGWDLSLFCDPKINVPGELPITNWSEAGDTQSVGNILFAPIANNDEMFRKIASDSLVINGVDTQTNAHQTGERHTWTGSASEGRPTLAALYAAAKAPNAPIALINNGYFGADQGLVRTAKTNPGGLKDLVRPRNSTEEALLAQYK
;
A
#
# COMPACT_ATOMS: atom_id res chain seq x y z
N MET A 1 68.65 -24.88 -17.71
CA MET A 1 68.61 -23.79 -16.73
C MET A 1 67.78 -22.66 -17.36
N ILE A 2 66.47 -22.63 -17.09
CA ILE A 2 65.54 -21.65 -17.69
C ILE A 2 65.07 -20.75 -16.56
N THR A 3 65.51 -19.50 -16.59
CA THR A 3 65.15 -18.46 -15.62
C THR A 3 63.94 -17.74 -16.13
N SER A 4 62.77 -18.00 -15.53
CA SER A 4 61.55 -17.25 -15.79
C SER A 4 61.58 -15.94 -14.98
N MET A 5 61.68 -14.81 -15.68
CA MET A 5 61.48 -13.49 -15.08
C MET A 5 60.00 -13.18 -15.03
N SER A 6 59.40 -13.32 -13.84
CA SER A 6 58.05 -12.75 -13.55
C SER A 6 58.13 -11.24 -13.50
N LYS A 7 57.51 -10.58 -14.47
CA LYS A 7 57.41 -9.14 -14.55
C LYS A 7 56.18 -8.68 -13.76
N THR A 8 56.36 -8.31 -12.50
CA THR A 8 55.32 -7.69 -11.68
C THR A 8 54.98 -6.32 -12.29
N MET A 9 53.80 -6.24 -12.89
CA MET A 9 53.27 -4.98 -13.39
C MET A 9 52.79 -4.13 -12.21
N GLY A 10 53.64 -3.23 -11.73
CA GLY A 10 53.31 -2.28 -10.67
C GLY A 10 52.24 -1.29 -11.14
N LEU A 11 51.09 -1.31 -10.50
CA LEU A 11 50.01 -0.32 -10.72
C LEU A 11 50.48 1.03 -10.16
N THR A 12 50.83 1.99 -11.00
CA THR A 12 51.16 3.34 -10.54
C THR A 12 49.89 4.12 -10.14
N ARG A 13 50.02 5.04 -9.15
CA ARG A 13 48.89 5.89 -8.70
C ARG A 13 48.16 6.57 -9.88
N ARG A 14 48.88 6.98 -10.91
CA ARG A 14 48.29 7.56 -12.12
C ARG A 14 47.44 6.57 -12.93
N LYS A 15 47.87 5.31 -13.05
CA LYS A 15 47.10 4.27 -13.76
C LYS A 15 45.84 3.87 -12.92
N PHE A 16 45.94 3.86 -11.59
CA PHE A 16 44.81 3.62 -10.72
C PHE A 16 43.79 4.73 -10.84
N LEU A 17 44.17 6.01 -10.77
CA LEU A 17 43.27 7.14 -10.92
C LEU A 17 42.65 7.21 -12.33
N ALA A 18 43.40 6.87 -13.38
CA ALA A 18 42.86 6.83 -14.73
C ALA A 18 41.83 5.69 -14.92
N SER A 19 42.06 4.53 -14.33
CA SER A 19 41.09 3.42 -14.37
C SER A 19 39.83 3.69 -13.55
N THR A 20 39.97 4.38 -12.40
CA THR A 20 38.81 4.78 -11.59
C THR A 20 37.96 5.85 -12.31
N ALA A 21 38.61 6.83 -12.94
CA ALA A 21 37.91 7.83 -13.75
C ALA A 21 37.22 7.22 -14.98
N ALA A 22 37.82 6.22 -15.63
CA ALA A 22 37.20 5.50 -16.73
C ALA A 22 36.00 4.64 -16.29
N LEU A 23 36.05 4.05 -15.09
CA LEU A 23 34.92 3.33 -14.51
C LEU A 23 33.74 4.26 -14.16
N ILE A 24 34.02 5.45 -13.63
CA ILE A 24 32.99 6.45 -13.34
C ILE A 24 32.40 7.00 -14.63
N ALA A 25 33.19 7.22 -15.67
CA ALA A 25 32.71 7.69 -16.96
C ALA A 25 31.96 6.62 -17.77
N SER A 26 32.23 5.32 -17.51
CA SER A 26 31.49 4.20 -18.13
C SER A 26 30.26 3.77 -17.34
N SER A 27 30.12 4.17 -16.09
CA SER A 27 28.84 4.07 -15.38
C SER A 27 27.88 5.01 -16.12
N ARG A 28 27.10 4.48 -17.05
CA ARG A 28 25.93 5.16 -17.56
C ARG A 28 25.08 5.45 -16.33
N VAL A 29 25.17 6.68 -15.84
CA VAL A 29 24.10 7.24 -15.03
C VAL A 29 22.93 7.19 -16.00
N SER A 30 22.11 6.15 -15.90
CA SER A 30 20.79 6.18 -16.51
C SER A 30 20.11 7.35 -15.81
N LEU A 31 20.17 8.51 -16.48
CA LEU A 31 19.25 9.59 -16.17
C LEU A 31 17.89 8.88 -16.12
N VAL A 32 17.28 8.88 -14.95
CA VAL A 32 15.93 8.37 -14.76
C VAL A 32 15.10 9.23 -15.72
N GLN A 33 14.94 8.73 -16.92
CA GLN A 33 14.06 9.31 -17.91
C GLN A 33 12.72 9.31 -17.21
N GLY A 34 12.18 10.52 -16.94
CA GLY A 34 10.96 10.65 -16.21
C GLY A 34 9.96 9.68 -16.83
N SER A 35 9.55 8.68 -16.08
CA SER A 35 8.55 7.73 -16.56
C SER A 35 7.33 8.55 -16.91
N SER A 36 6.73 8.27 -18.06
CA SER A 36 5.42 8.84 -18.40
C SER A 36 4.49 8.72 -17.19
N PRO A 37 3.70 9.76 -16.89
CA PRO A 37 2.73 9.67 -15.80
C PRO A 37 1.92 8.38 -15.94
N TYR A 38 1.69 7.69 -14.82
CA TYR A 38 0.81 6.53 -14.83
C TYR A 38 -0.62 7.01 -15.08
N ASP A 39 -1.25 6.48 -16.12
CA ASP A 39 -2.61 6.83 -16.56
C ASP A 39 -3.64 5.70 -16.32
N GLY A 40 -3.20 4.59 -15.73
CA GLY A 40 -4.04 3.44 -15.42
C GLY A 40 -4.87 3.63 -14.13
N PRO A 41 -5.72 2.64 -13.81
CA PRO A 41 -6.56 2.68 -12.62
C PRO A 41 -5.72 2.55 -11.34
N TYR A 42 -6.11 3.30 -10.32
CA TYR A 42 -5.51 3.23 -8.98
C TYR A 42 -6.27 2.24 -8.10
N LEU A 43 -5.54 1.50 -7.27
CA LEU A 43 -6.09 0.69 -6.20
C LEU A 43 -5.76 1.34 -4.86
N MET A 44 -6.76 1.58 -4.04
CA MET A 44 -6.60 1.99 -2.65
C MET A 44 -7.17 0.91 -1.73
N THR A 45 -6.37 0.44 -0.79
CA THR A 45 -6.80 -0.48 0.26
C THR A 45 -6.83 0.25 1.59
N ILE A 46 -7.92 0.06 2.33
CA ILE A 46 -8.11 0.68 3.66
C ILE A 46 -8.37 -0.45 4.63
N HIS A 47 -7.59 -0.49 5.70
CA HIS A 47 -7.79 -1.41 6.81
C HIS A 47 -8.18 -0.64 8.06
N ALA A 48 -9.36 -0.92 8.58
CA ALA A 48 -9.80 -0.40 9.86
C ALA A 48 -9.40 -1.38 10.96
N ALA A 49 -8.34 -1.04 11.68
CA ALA A 49 -7.85 -1.81 12.82
C ALA A 49 -8.52 -1.36 14.14
N GLY A 50 -8.33 -2.12 15.21
CA GLY A 50 -8.69 -1.71 16.55
C GLY A 50 -10.10 -2.09 16.99
N GLY A 51 -10.69 -3.16 16.45
CA GLY A 51 -11.95 -3.70 16.94
C GLY A 51 -13.17 -2.96 16.40
N TRP A 52 -13.16 -2.61 15.16
CA TRP A 52 -14.35 -2.09 14.47
C TRP A 52 -15.47 -3.12 14.53
N ASP A 53 -16.59 -2.72 15.09
CA ASP A 53 -17.78 -3.54 15.19
C ASP A 53 -18.56 -3.52 13.88
N LEU A 54 -18.47 -4.60 13.13
CA LEU A 54 -19.15 -4.74 11.84
C LEU A 54 -20.68 -4.80 12.00
N SER A 55 -21.19 -5.19 13.18
CA SER A 55 -22.62 -5.20 13.44
C SER A 55 -23.24 -3.79 13.48
N LEU A 56 -22.42 -2.77 13.67
CA LEU A 56 -22.79 -1.36 13.58
C LEU A 56 -22.62 -0.79 12.17
N PHE A 57 -22.27 -1.60 11.20
CA PHE A 57 -21.96 -1.15 9.85
C PHE A 57 -22.70 -1.98 8.79
N CYS A 58 -22.01 -2.79 8.00
CA CYS A 58 -22.56 -3.53 6.86
C CYS A 58 -22.74 -5.03 7.10
N ASP A 59 -22.63 -5.48 8.33
CA ASP A 59 -23.02 -6.82 8.79
C ASP A 59 -23.95 -6.70 10.01
N PRO A 60 -25.10 -6.02 9.89
CA PRO A 60 -25.96 -5.76 11.03
C PRO A 60 -26.48 -7.05 11.65
N LYS A 61 -26.32 -7.16 12.96
CA LYS A 61 -26.92 -8.24 13.75
C LYS A 61 -28.12 -7.68 14.53
N ILE A 62 -29.25 -8.32 14.39
CA ILE A 62 -30.45 -7.99 15.13
C ILE A 62 -30.58 -8.88 16.36
N ASN A 63 -31.20 -8.36 17.41
CA ASN A 63 -31.52 -9.14 18.59
C ASN A 63 -32.67 -10.10 18.29
N VAL A 64 -32.57 -11.33 18.79
CA VAL A 64 -33.63 -12.36 18.66
C VAL A 64 -34.37 -12.48 19.96
N PRO A 65 -35.72 -12.42 19.99
CA PRO A 65 -36.49 -12.60 21.18
C PRO A 65 -36.17 -13.92 21.86
N GLY A 66 -35.88 -13.88 23.17
CA GLY A 66 -35.52 -15.06 23.99
C GLY A 66 -34.05 -15.43 24.00
N GLU A 67 -33.21 -14.75 23.26
CA GLU A 67 -31.74 -14.87 23.27
C GLU A 67 -31.08 -13.69 24.00
N LEU A 68 -29.80 -13.85 24.34
CA LEU A 68 -29.03 -12.72 24.86
C LEU A 68 -28.86 -11.66 23.78
N PRO A 69 -29.04 -10.38 24.08
CA PRO A 69 -28.86 -9.31 23.13
C PRO A 69 -27.45 -9.30 22.55
N ILE A 70 -27.35 -9.29 21.21
CA ILE A 70 -26.08 -9.16 20.50
C ILE A 70 -25.69 -7.68 20.42
N THR A 71 -26.66 -6.80 20.25
CA THR A 71 -26.47 -5.35 20.14
C THR A 71 -27.45 -4.63 21.05
N ASN A 72 -27.14 -3.38 21.38
CA ASN A 72 -28.01 -2.52 22.19
C ASN A 72 -28.85 -1.55 21.33
N TRP A 73 -28.77 -1.63 20.02
CA TRP A 73 -29.44 -0.69 19.09
C TRP A 73 -30.49 -1.37 18.22
N SER A 74 -30.45 -2.67 18.02
CA SER A 74 -31.20 -3.36 16.97
C SER A 74 -32.25 -4.30 17.55
N GLU A 75 -33.47 -4.08 17.09
CA GLU A 75 -34.56 -5.05 17.19
C GLU A 75 -34.93 -5.61 15.82
N ALA A 76 -35.82 -6.62 15.78
CA ALA A 76 -36.25 -7.20 14.52
C ALA A 76 -36.93 -6.11 13.64
N GLY A 77 -36.39 -5.89 12.43
CA GLY A 77 -36.89 -4.89 11.49
C GLY A 77 -36.17 -3.56 11.48
N ASP A 78 -35.22 -3.33 12.40
CA ASP A 78 -34.50 -2.04 12.44
C ASP A 78 -33.41 -1.92 11.37
N THR A 79 -32.96 -3.02 10.81
CA THR A 79 -31.96 -2.97 9.74
C THR A 79 -32.47 -2.26 8.50
N GLN A 80 -31.61 -1.48 7.88
CA GLN A 80 -31.90 -0.81 6.61
C GLN A 80 -31.18 -1.50 5.44
N SER A 81 -31.64 -1.19 4.24
CA SER A 81 -31.02 -1.74 3.03
C SER A 81 -31.06 -0.75 1.87
N VAL A 82 -30.07 -0.89 0.98
CA VAL A 82 -30.09 -0.28 -0.34
C VAL A 82 -29.56 -1.33 -1.34
N GLY A 83 -30.37 -1.63 -2.36
CA GLY A 83 -30.09 -2.79 -3.20
C GLY A 83 -30.03 -4.08 -2.38
N ASN A 84 -28.93 -4.79 -2.47
CA ASN A 84 -28.64 -6.02 -1.70
C ASN A 84 -27.72 -5.79 -0.49
N ILE A 85 -27.38 -4.55 -0.18
CA ILE A 85 -26.53 -4.22 0.97
C ILE A 85 -27.41 -3.93 2.18
N LEU A 86 -27.26 -4.72 3.23
CA LEU A 86 -27.83 -4.46 4.55
C LEU A 86 -26.87 -3.63 5.38
N PHE A 87 -27.41 -2.73 6.20
CA PHE A 87 -26.60 -1.93 7.11
C PHE A 87 -27.36 -1.54 8.38
N ALA A 88 -26.60 -1.23 9.42
CA ALA A 88 -27.15 -0.75 10.69
C ALA A 88 -27.64 0.70 10.53
N PRO A 89 -28.84 1.07 11.07
CA PRO A 89 -29.43 2.39 10.92
C PRO A 89 -28.83 3.43 11.89
N ILE A 90 -27.52 3.48 11.96
CA ILE A 90 -26.79 4.37 12.87
C ILE A 90 -25.76 5.22 12.16
N ALA A 91 -25.38 6.31 12.79
CA ALA A 91 -24.46 7.30 12.26
C ALA A 91 -24.87 7.74 10.83
N ASN A 92 -23.93 7.85 9.92
CA ASN A 92 -24.15 8.26 8.54
C ASN A 92 -24.22 7.06 7.56
N ASN A 93 -24.52 5.86 8.06
CA ASN A 93 -24.56 4.66 7.22
C ASN A 93 -25.57 4.80 6.08
N ASP A 94 -26.78 5.33 6.34
CA ASP A 94 -27.80 5.52 5.30
C ASP A 94 -27.31 6.43 4.18
N GLU A 95 -26.77 7.58 4.53
CA GLU A 95 -26.25 8.54 3.55
C GLU A 95 -25.09 7.92 2.74
N MET A 96 -24.17 7.25 3.41
CA MET A 96 -23.02 6.64 2.76
C MET A 96 -23.44 5.52 1.80
N PHE A 97 -24.22 4.54 2.28
CA PHE A 97 -24.58 3.39 1.44
C PHE A 97 -25.49 3.79 0.28
N ARG A 98 -26.42 4.74 0.46
CA ARG A 98 -27.23 5.23 -0.67
C ARG A 98 -26.38 5.91 -1.74
N LYS A 99 -25.28 6.53 -1.34
CA LYS A 99 -24.37 7.21 -2.27
C LYS A 99 -23.47 6.24 -3.05
N ILE A 100 -23.04 5.15 -2.43
CA ILE A 100 -22.01 4.27 -3.00
C ILE A 100 -22.50 2.88 -3.39
N ALA A 101 -23.74 2.50 -3.08
CA ALA A 101 -24.24 1.13 -3.23
C ALA A 101 -24.14 0.59 -4.67
N SER A 102 -24.36 1.44 -5.67
CA SER A 102 -24.26 1.06 -7.08
C SER A 102 -22.85 0.57 -7.49
N ASP A 103 -21.83 1.08 -6.80
CA ASP A 103 -20.43 0.84 -7.10
C ASP A 103 -19.73 0.00 -6.01
N SER A 104 -20.52 -0.61 -5.12
CA SER A 104 -20.02 -1.31 -3.95
C SER A 104 -20.41 -2.77 -3.93
N LEU A 105 -19.51 -3.61 -3.42
CA LEU A 105 -19.75 -5.00 -3.07
C LEU A 105 -19.39 -5.21 -1.59
N VAL A 106 -20.33 -5.72 -0.82
CA VAL A 106 -20.11 -6.13 0.58
C VAL A 106 -19.94 -7.64 0.63
N ILE A 107 -18.87 -8.12 1.24
CA ILE A 107 -18.60 -9.52 1.46
C ILE A 107 -18.51 -9.74 2.97
N ASN A 108 -19.53 -10.39 3.52
CA ASN A 108 -19.59 -10.74 4.95
C ASN A 108 -19.15 -12.19 5.16
N GLY A 109 -18.88 -12.55 6.42
CA GLY A 109 -18.56 -13.93 6.81
C GLY A 109 -17.18 -14.42 6.39
N VAL A 110 -16.24 -13.51 6.10
CA VAL A 110 -14.85 -13.90 5.79
C VAL A 110 -14.19 -14.36 7.11
N ASP A 111 -13.87 -15.64 7.19
CA ASP A 111 -13.15 -16.25 8.31
C ASP A 111 -11.65 -16.21 8.06
N THR A 112 -10.92 -15.52 8.90
CA THR A 112 -9.44 -15.49 8.87
C THR A 112 -8.81 -16.67 9.62
N GLN A 113 -9.62 -17.56 10.19
CA GLN A 113 -9.21 -18.76 10.93
C GLN A 113 -8.24 -18.47 12.11
N THR A 114 -8.31 -17.28 12.65
CA THR A 114 -7.48 -16.85 13.76
C THR A 114 -8.15 -15.72 14.54
N ASN A 115 -7.95 -15.71 15.85
CA ASN A 115 -8.31 -14.61 16.74
C ASN A 115 -7.08 -13.78 17.18
N ALA A 116 -5.89 -14.10 16.65
CA ALA A 116 -4.69 -13.34 16.92
C ALA A 116 -4.62 -12.10 16.02
N HIS A 117 -4.61 -10.91 16.60
CA HIS A 117 -4.63 -9.63 15.85
C HIS A 117 -3.59 -9.55 14.73
N GLN A 118 -2.33 -9.82 15.02
CA GLN A 118 -1.26 -9.71 14.02
C GLN A 118 -1.40 -10.71 12.87
N THR A 119 -1.83 -11.95 13.19
CA THR A 119 -2.05 -12.98 12.18
C THR A 119 -3.27 -12.67 11.31
N GLY A 120 -4.36 -12.22 11.93
CA GLY A 120 -5.58 -11.81 11.23
C GLY A 120 -5.33 -10.61 10.32
N GLU A 121 -4.60 -9.61 10.80
CA GLU A 121 -4.22 -8.46 9.98
C GLU A 121 -3.36 -8.87 8.79
N ARG A 122 -2.35 -9.71 9.01
CA ARG A 122 -1.53 -10.26 7.92
C ARG A 122 -2.39 -10.99 6.89
N HIS A 123 -3.31 -11.84 7.36
CA HIS A 123 -4.22 -12.57 6.48
C HIS A 123 -5.08 -11.62 5.65
N THR A 124 -5.62 -10.59 6.25
CA THR A 124 -6.43 -9.57 5.56
C THR A 124 -5.65 -8.87 4.45
N TRP A 125 -4.39 -8.52 4.68
CA TRP A 125 -3.56 -7.81 3.71
C TRP A 125 -2.99 -8.71 2.60
N THR A 126 -2.68 -9.96 2.92
CA THR A 126 -1.90 -10.83 2.01
C THR A 126 -2.66 -12.06 1.52
N GLY A 127 -3.85 -12.33 2.06
CA GLY A 127 -4.57 -13.58 1.80
C GLY A 127 -3.93 -14.81 2.46
N SER A 128 -2.99 -14.62 3.40
CA SER A 128 -2.26 -15.73 4.04
C SER A 128 -1.89 -15.38 5.48
N ALA A 129 -2.07 -16.33 6.39
CA ALA A 129 -1.57 -16.23 7.75
C ALA A 129 -0.02 -16.36 7.83
N SER A 130 0.62 -16.91 6.79
CA SER A 130 2.08 -17.09 6.73
C SER A 130 2.80 -15.78 6.42
N GLU A 131 4.02 -15.66 6.95
CA GLU A 131 4.91 -14.54 6.64
C GLU A 131 5.49 -14.62 5.21
N GLY A 132 6.09 -13.52 4.75
CA GLY A 132 6.78 -13.48 3.46
C GLY A 132 5.85 -13.40 2.24
N ARG A 133 4.57 -13.10 2.42
CA ARG A 133 3.64 -12.88 1.31
C ARG A 133 3.46 -11.38 1.04
N PRO A 134 3.47 -10.96 -0.24
CA PRO A 134 3.17 -9.57 -0.58
C PRO A 134 1.70 -9.25 -0.35
N THR A 135 1.41 -7.98 -0.11
CA THR A 135 0.04 -7.48 -0.03
C THR A 135 -0.64 -7.48 -1.40
N LEU A 136 -1.97 -7.52 -1.42
CA LEU A 136 -2.75 -7.37 -2.64
C LEU A 136 -2.38 -6.07 -3.39
N ALA A 137 -2.19 -4.97 -2.66
CA ALA A 137 -1.78 -3.70 -3.24
C ALA A 137 -0.40 -3.77 -3.91
N ALA A 138 0.57 -4.49 -3.30
CA ALA A 138 1.88 -4.70 -3.89
C ALA A 138 1.82 -5.56 -5.17
N LEU A 139 1.00 -6.61 -5.17
CA LEU A 139 0.77 -7.44 -6.35
C LEU A 139 0.13 -6.64 -7.49
N TYR A 140 -0.87 -5.84 -7.15
CA TYR A 140 -1.53 -4.97 -8.13
C TYR A 140 -0.54 -3.94 -8.72
N ALA A 141 0.24 -3.27 -7.87
CA ALA A 141 1.24 -2.31 -8.31
C ALA A 141 2.32 -2.97 -9.21
N ALA A 142 2.77 -4.18 -8.86
CA ALA A 142 3.71 -4.94 -9.68
C ALA A 142 3.13 -5.31 -11.06
N ALA A 143 1.84 -5.64 -11.10
CA ALA A 143 1.17 -5.99 -12.35
C ALA A 143 0.89 -4.76 -13.25
N LYS A 144 0.55 -3.60 -12.65
CA LYS A 144 0.08 -2.43 -13.38
C LYS A 144 1.14 -1.36 -13.63
N ALA A 145 2.10 -1.21 -12.73
CA ALA A 145 3.09 -0.14 -12.77
C ALA A 145 4.50 -0.61 -12.32
N PRO A 146 5.05 -1.73 -12.87
CA PRO A 146 6.30 -2.33 -12.38
C PRO A 146 7.50 -1.38 -12.48
N ASN A 147 7.48 -0.46 -13.43
CA ASN A 147 8.57 0.48 -13.70
C ASN A 147 8.33 1.87 -13.12
N ALA A 148 7.22 2.10 -12.41
CA ALA A 148 6.97 3.39 -11.81
C ALA A 148 8.05 3.74 -10.76
N PRO A 149 8.51 4.99 -10.67
CA PRO A 149 9.48 5.43 -9.66
C PRO A 149 9.01 5.15 -8.24
N ILE A 150 7.72 5.32 -7.98
CA ILE A 150 7.00 4.92 -6.78
C ILE A 150 5.71 4.27 -7.24
N ALA A 151 5.63 2.95 -7.14
CA ALA A 151 4.46 2.19 -7.58
C ALA A 151 3.45 1.96 -6.44
N LEU A 152 3.91 2.04 -5.19
CA LEU A 152 3.08 1.82 -4.00
C LEU A 152 3.38 2.88 -2.94
N ILE A 153 2.33 3.47 -2.40
CA ILE A 153 2.42 4.32 -1.21
C ILE A 153 1.75 3.57 -0.06
N ASN A 154 2.48 3.37 1.02
CA ASN A 154 1.99 2.71 2.22
C ASN A 154 1.92 3.71 3.37
N ASN A 155 0.72 3.91 3.90
CA ASN A 155 0.46 4.74 5.07
C ASN A 155 0.06 3.86 6.25
N GLY A 156 1.02 3.47 7.06
CA GLY A 156 0.79 2.61 8.20
C GLY A 156 1.99 1.72 8.49
N TYR A 157 1.84 0.87 9.51
CA TYR A 157 2.93 0.01 9.95
C TYR A 157 3.02 -1.31 9.16
N PHE A 158 1.90 -1.79 8.62
CA PHE A 158 1.89 -3.00 7.81
C PHE A 158 2.13 -2.66 6.35
N GLY A 159 3.16 -3.23 5.76
CA GLY A 159 3.45 -3.05 4.34
C GLY A 159 4.48 -4.07 3.91
N ALA A 160 4.00 -5.15 3.32
CA ALA A 160 4.85 -6.17 2.73
C ALA A 160 4.77 -6.05 1.21
N ASP A 161 5.79 -5.45 0.60
CA ASP A 161 5.96 -5.43 -0.85
C ASP A 161 6.84 -6.58 -1.34
N GLN A 162 7.60 -7.19 -0.43
CA GLN A 162 8.54 -8.28 -0.69
C GLN A 162 9.52 -7.96 -1.84
N GLY A 163 9.86 -6.68 -2.00
CA GLY A 163 10.76 -6.23 -3.06
C GLY A 163 10.16 -6.26 -4.47
N LEU A 164 8.85 -6.48 -4.62
CA LEU A 164 8.19 -6.53 -5.93
C LEU A 164 8.16 -5.17 -6.62
N VAL A 165 8.01 -4.10 -5.84
CA VAL A 165 7.87 -2.74 -6.33
C VAL A 165 8.58 -1.73 -5.44
N ARG A 166 8.83 -0.54 -5.98
CA ARG A 166 9.33 0.57 -5.18
C ARG A 166 8.20 1.14 -4.35
N THR A 167 8.36 1.08 -3.02
CA THR A 167 7.37 1.52 -2.05
C THR A 167 7.85 2.76 -1.31
N ALA A 168 7.01 3.78 -1.27
CA ALA A 168 7.18 4.90 -0.34
C ALA A 168 6.35 4.65 0.91
N LYS A 169 6.99 4.76 2.08
CA LYS A 169 6.30 4.75 3.37
C LYS A 169 6.00 6.18 3.80
N THR A 170 4.79 6.39 4.28
CA THR A 170 4.35 7.68 4.79
C THR A 170 3.61 7.50 6.13
N ASN A 171 3.29 8.59 6.75
CA ASN A 171 2.42 8.66 7.93
C ASN A 171 1.31 9.67 7.67
N PRO A 172 0.32 9.83 8.56
CA PRO A 172 -0.79 10.77 8.34
C PRO A 172 -0.35 12.20 8.05
N GLY A 173 0.72 12.67 8.70
CA GLY A 173 1.31 13.98 8.43
C GLY A 173 1.95 14.06 7.05
N GLY A 174 2.78 13.08 6.70
CA GLY A 174 3.41 12.99 5.39
C GLY A 174 2.41 12.87 4.25
N LEU A 175 1.32 12.13 4.44
CA LEU A 175 0.26 12.04 3.45
C LEU A 175 -0.42 13.40 3.23
N LYS A 176 -0.70 14.14 4.32
CA LYS A 176 -1.23 15.51 4.23
C LYS A 176 -0.29 16.42 3.45
N ASP A 177 1.02 16.32 3.68
CA ASP A 177 2.02 17.13 3.00
C ASP A 177 2.13 16.79 1.49
N LEU A 178 1.91 15.53 1.12
CA LEU A 178 1.90 15.12 -0.30
C LEU A 178 0.73 15.70 -1.08
N VAL A 179 -0.43 15.90 -0.45
CA VAL A 179 -1.65 16.38 -1.12
C VAL A 179 -1.86 17.88 -0.97
N ARG A 180 -1.09 18.57 -0.12
CA ARG A 180 -1.20 20.01 0.02
C ARG A 180 -0.74 20.73 -1.26
N PRO A 181 -1.36 21.85 -1.65
CA PRO A 181 -0.85 22.67 -2.73
C PRO A 181 0.58 23.15 -2.43
N ARG A 182 1.46 23.10 -3.41
CA ARG A 182 2.81 23.66 -3.30
C ARG A 182 2.73 25.17 -3.12
N ASN A 183 3.61 25.70 -2.29
CA ASN A 183 3.77 27.13 -2.20
C ASN A 183 4.70 27.64 -3.31
N SER A 184 4.71 28.95 -3.53
CA SER A 184 5.51 29.59 -4.59
C SER A 184 7.02 29.36 -4.45
N THR A 185 7.52 29.19 -3.23
CA THR A 185 8.93 28.90 -2.99
C THR A 185 9.30 27.47 -3.42
N GLU A 186 8.45 26.49 -3.13
CA GLU A 186 8.64 25.11 -3.56
C GLU A 186 8.57 24.97 -5.08
N GLU A 187 7.67 25.70 -5.74
CA GLU A 187 7.59 25.74 -7.20
C GLU A 187 8.83 26.38 -7.84
N ALA A 188 9.33 27.47 -7.25
CA ALA A 188 10.55 28.12 -7.73
C ALA A 188 11.79 27.22 -7.58
N LEU A 189 11.91 26.48 -6.48
CA LEU A 189 12.97 25.50 -6.28
C LEU A 189 12.89 24.38 -7.31
N LEU A 190 11.72 23.82 -7.57
CA LEU A 190 11.54 22.76 -8.55
C LEU A 190 11.85 23.22 -9.99
N ALA A 191 11.58 24.47 -10.29
CA ALA A 191 11.89 25.03 -11.61
C ALA A 191 13.42 25.09 -11.89
N GLN A 192 14.24 25.15 -10.84
CA GLN A 192 15.70 25.13 -10.97
C GLN A 192 16.29 23.76 -11.32
N TYR A 193 15.51 22.68 -11.12
CA TYR A 193 15.94 21.30 -11.36
C TYR A 193 15.30 20.66 -12.61
N LYS A 194 14.57 21.42 -13.40
CA LYS A 194 14.03 21.01 -14.70
C LYS A 194 14.93 21.50 -15.84
#